data_a1c4340bcbb5cb7e09d0cca298b6d0da
#
_entry.id   a1c4340bcbb5cb7e09d0cca298b6d0da
#
_cell.length_a   1.000
_cell.length_b   1.000
_cell.length_c   1.000
_cell.angle_alpha   90.00
_cell.angle_beta   90.00
_cell.angle_gamma   90.00
#
_symmetry.space_group_name_H-M   'P 1'
#
loop_
_entity.id
_entity.type
_entity.pdbx_description
1 polymer ?
#
loop_
_entity_poly.entity_id
_entity_poly.type
_entity_poly.pdbx_seq_one_letter_code
_entity_poly.pdbx_strand_id
1 'polypeptide(L)'
;VPNRKRTAALATAAALAGAAVWTAAPAAMAEVVDVNYSCKTPIGDKSAVSPIDIKGVKSGSGYKITMSWQKGVSSSPVELGAGSMKPSATIKLGGADSGTLAVTGPANQAAIPENTPIKINDLSGTYTPKKTGKVTFTAGILTIKALGTTTTCTPTNSPGPSLTLDVTASSGGNSGGSGGSGSGGSGDSGGSGGALPQTGPEDSAIALGTLGGTVLLAGAAGVLWLTRRNQPR
;
A
#
# COMPACT_ATOMS: atom_id res chain seq x y z
N VAL A 1 -27.93 -51.80 -58.14
CA VAL A 1 -27.98 -51.01 -56.90
C VAL A 1 -26.53 -50.75 -56.44
N PRO A 2 -25.93 -49.51 -56.50
CA PRO A 2 -24.57 -49.28 -56.05
C PRO A 2 -24.55 -48.71 -54.60
N ASN A 3 -23.77 -49.40 -53.76
CA ASN A 3 -23.44 -48.99 -52.40
C ASN A 3 -22.49 -47.77 -52.42
N ARG A 4 -22.93 -46.65 -51.84
CA ARG A 4 -22.05 -45.50 -51.55
C ARG A 4 -21.42 -45.67 -50.16
N LYS A 5 -20.13 -45.95 -50.13
CA LYS A 5 -19.29 -45.91 -48.92
C LYS A 5 -19.09 -44.45 -48.52
N ARG A 6 -19.60 -44.07 -47.33
CA ARG A 6 -19.33 -42.75 -46.71
C ARG A 6 -18.07 -42.87 -45.86
N THR A 7 -17.00 -42.27 -46.30
CA THR A 7 -15.79 -42.05 -45.49
C THR A 7 -16.05 -40.97 -44.48
N ALA A 8 -16.03 -41.34 -43.19
CA ALA A 8 -16.08 -40.38 -42.08
C ALA A 8 -14.67 -39.81 -41.84
N ALA A 9 -14.51 -38.52 -42.05
CA ALA A 9 -13.31 -37.78 -41.66
C ALA A 9 -13.37 -37.46 -40.17
N LEU A 10 -12.47 -38.05 -39.39
CA LEU A 10 -12.27 -37.73 -37.99
C LEU A 10 -11.47 -36.40 -37.90
N ALA A 11 -12.15 -35.32 -37.57
CA ALA A 11 -11.52 -34.08 -37.20
C ALA A 11 -11.11 -34.13 -35.71
N THR A 12 -9.82 -34.26 -35.43
CA THR A 12 -9.24 -34.13 -34.10
C THR A 12 -9.16 -32.66 -33.71
N ALA A 13 -10.08 -32.19 -32.88
CA ALA A 13 -10.01 -30.90 -32.26
C ALA A 13 -9.02 -30.94 -31.06
N ALA A 14 -7.84 -30.39 -31.24
CA ALA A 14 -6.89 -30.16 -30.15
C ALA A 14 -7.39 -29.01 -29.25
N ALA A 15 -7.93 -29.34 -28.06
CA ALA A 15 -8.30 -28.42 -27.05
C ALA A 15 -7.04 -27.92 -26.32
N LEU A 16 -6.60 -26.70 -26.61
CA LEU A 16 -5.59 -26.00 -25.84
C LEU A 16 -6.24 -25.51 -24.53
N ALA A 17 -6.08 -26.30 -23.47
CA ALA A 17 -6.44 -25.89 -22.12
C ALA A 17 -5.44 -24.85 -21.62
N GLY A 18 -5.73 -23.57 -21.84
CA GLY A 18 -5.01 -22.47 -21.22
C GLY A 18 -5.28 -22.46 -19.71
N ALA A 19 -4.31 -22.87 -18.92
CA ALA A 19 -4.35 -22.73 -17.47
C ALA A 19 -4.31 -21.24 -17.12
N ALA A 20 -5.47 -20.64 -16.83
CA ALA A 20 -5.55 -19.31 -16.23
C ALA A 20 -5.02 -19.44 -14.80
N VAL A 21 -3.81 -18.98 -14.57
CA VAL A 21 -3.24 -18.80 -13.23
C VAL A 21 -3.99 -17.66 -12.56
N TRP A 22 -4.98 -18.00 -11.74
CA TRP A 22 -5.65 -17.05 -10.88
C TRP A 22 -4.66 -16.67 -9.76
N THR A 23 -3.97 -15.56 -9.91
CA THR A 23 -3.22 -14.96 -8.81
C THR A 23 -4.23 -14.47 -7.78
N ALA A 24 -4.49 -15.26 -6.75
CA ALA A 24 -5.26 -14.83 -5.60
C ALA A 24 -4.56 -13.59 -5.01
N ALA A 25 -5.20 -12.43 -5.13
CA ALA A 25 -4.71 -11.25 -4.43
C ALA A 25 -4.70 -11.58 -2.92
N PRO A 26 -3.63 -11.24 -2.19
CA PRO A 26 -3.56 -11.48 -0.75
C PRO A 26 -4.75 -10.82 -0.06
N ALA A 27 -5.50 -11.60 0.71
CA ALA A 27 -6.68 -11.11 1.41
C ALA A 27 -6.23 -10.11 2.50
N ALA A 28 -6.64 -8.85 2.37
CA ALA A 28 -6.57 -7.88 3.44
C ALA A 28 -7.68 -8.20 4.44
N MET A 29 -7.33 -8.54 5.68
CA MET A 29 -8.29 -8.68 6.77
C MET A 29 -8.31 -7.37 7.53
N ALA A 30 -9.42 -6.64 7.46
CA ALA A 30 -9.66 -5.41 8.21
C ALA A 30 -10.79 -5.63 9.20
N GLU A 31 -10.61 -5.18 10.44
CA GLU A 31 -11.58 -5.26 11.52
C GLU A 31 -11.65 -3.92 12.24
N VAL A 32 -12.86 -3.50 12.62
CA VAL A 32 -13.05 -2.31 13.46
C VAL A 32 -12.69 -2.68 14.89
N VAL A 33 -11.72 -1.99 15.48
CA VAL A 33 -11.21 -2.25 16.82
C VAL A 33 -11.48 -1.05 17.73
N ASP A 34 -12.05 -1.31 18.91
CA ASP A 34 -12.25 -0.27 19.94
C ASP A 34 -10.93 0.11 20.59
N VAL A 35 -10.60 1.40 20.54
CA VAL A 35 -9.41 1.98 21.14
C VAL A 35 -9.82 2.96 22.24
N ASN A 36 -9.38 2.69 23.47
CA ASN A 36 -9.61 3.57 24.61
C ASN A 36 -8.52 4.64 24.62
N TYR A 37 -8.85 5.85 24.18
CA TYR A 37 -7.92 6.96 24.19
C TYR A 37 -8.00 7.75 25.51
N SER A 38 -6.83 8.04 26.09
CA SER A 38 -6.64 9.10 27.09
C SER A 38 -5.96 10.28 26.42
N CYS A 39 -6.62 11.42 26.40
CA CYS A 39 -6.18 12.62 25.71
C CYS A 39 -5.73 13.67 26.72
N LYS A 40 -4.48 14.10 26.60
CA LYS A 40 -3.96 15.25 27.33
C LYS A 40 -4.28 16.52 26.56
N THR A 41 -5.12 17.36 27.17
CA THR A 41 -5.57 18.64 26.59
C THR A 41 -5.15 19.79 27.48
N PRO A 42 -5.10 21.03 26.96
CA PRO A 42 -4.75 22.22 27.77
C PRO A 42 -5.70 22.48 28.95
N ILE A 43 -6.89 21.91 28.90
CA ILE A 43 -7.96 22.11 29.92
C ILE A 43 -8.20 20.87 30.80
N GLY A 44 -7.25 19.92 30.81
CA GLY A 44 -7.31 18.69 31.58
C GLY A 44 -7.44 17.42 30.72
N ASP A 45 -7.39 16.29 31.38
CA ASP A 45 -7.43 15.00 30.70
C ASP A 45 -8.86 14.64 30.27
N LYS A 46 -8.99 14.09 29.07
CA LYS A 46 -10.24 13.58 28.50
C LYS A 46 -10.04 12.15 28.05
N SER A 47 -11.07 11.33 28.12
CA SER A 47 -11.04 9.96 27.60
C SER A 47 -12.20 9.69 26.66
N ALA A 48 -11.98 8.82 25.69
CA ALA A 48 -13.00 8.39 24.74
C ALA A 48 -12.69 6.99 24.21
N VAL A 49 -13.71 6.21 23.98
CA VAL A 49 -13.63 4.96 23.23
C VAL A 49 -13.94 5.24 21.76
N SER A 50 -12.98 4.97 20.90
CA SER A 50 -13.10 5.23 19.47
C SER A 50 -12.95 3.93 18.69
N PRO A 51 -14.00 3.49 17.99
CA PRO A 51 -13.89 2.39 17.04
C PRO A 51 -13.04 2.84 15.84
N ILE A 52 -11.92 2.15 15.61
CA ILE A 52 -10.96 2.47 14.56
C ILE A 52 -11.00 1.40 13.47
N ASP A 53 -11.09 1.84 12.22
CA ASP A 53 -10.96 1.03 11.03
C ASP A 53 -9.69 1.42 10.28
N ILE A 54 -8.82 0.45 9.98
CA ILE A 54 -7.62 0.66 9.19
C ILE A 54 -7.73 -0.17 7.91
N LYS A 55 -7.61 0.50 6.76
CA LYS A 55 -7.65 -0.13 5.44
C LYS A 55 -6.35 0.08 4.69
N GLY A 56 -5.97 -0.92 3.90
CA GLY A 56 -4.81 -0.87 3.03
C GLY A 56 -5.17 -1.15 1.59
N VAL A 57 -4.81 -0.26 0.68
CA VAL A 57 -4.99 -0.43 -0.76
C VAL A 57 -3.63 -0.41 -1.43
N LYS A 58 -3.34 -1.40 -2.27
CA LYS A 58 -2.09 -1.46 -3.01
C LYS A 58 -1.93 -0.21 -3.90
N SER A 59 -0.75 0.41 -3.85
CA SER A 59 -0.42 1.62 -4.60
C SER A 59 1.05 1.56 -5.01
N GLY A 60 1.30 1.29 -6.27
CA GLY A 60 2.65 1.05 -6.79
C GLY A 60 3.34 -0.12 -6.07
N SER A 61 4.55 0.10 -5.59
CA SER A 61 5.33 -0.88 -4.82
C SER A 61 4.95 -0.97 -3.34
N GLY A 62 4.03 -0.11 -2.87
CA GLY A 62 3.58 -0.05 -1.47
C GLY A 62 2.06 -0.14 -1.33
N TYR A 63 1.59 0.41 -0.22
CA TYR A 63 0.17 0.46 0.14
C TYR A 63 -0.18 1.86 0.64
N LYS A 64 -1.29 2.40 0.18
CA LYS A 64 -1.96 3.52 0.86
C LYS A 64 -2.72 2.95 2.04
N ILE A 65 -2.33 3.35 3.24
CA ILE A 65 -3.02 2.98 4.48
C ILE A 65 -3.90 4.14 4.90
N THR A 66 -5.16 3.85 5.17
CA THR A 66 -6.16 4.83 5.64
C THR A 66 -6.67 4.39 7.01
N MET A 67 -6.69 5.32 7.96
CA MET A 67 -7.18 5.12 9.33
C MET A 67 -8.39 6.02 9.53
N SER A 68 -9.53 5.42 9.90
CA SER A 68 -10.83 6.07 10.02
C SER A 68 -11.39 5.92 11.42
N TRP A 69 -11.97 7.00 11.98
CA TRP A 69 -12.68 7.01 13.25
C TRP A 69 -14.18 6.91 12.99
N GLN A 70 -14.80 5.82 13.43
CA GLN A 70 -16.23 5.59 13.23
C GLN A 70 -17.10 6.49 14.13
N LYS A 71 -16.52 7.00 15.21
CA LYS A 71 -17.15 7.96 16.14
C LYS A 71 -16.18 9.10 16.44
N GLY A 72 -16.72 10.21 16.95
CA GLY A 72 -15.89 11.32 17.45
C GLY A 72 -15.04 10.90 18.66
N VAL A 73 -13.93 11.59 18.88
CA VAL A 73 -12.94 11.23 19.93
C VAL A 73 -13.16 11.96 21.25
N SER A 74 -13.79 13.11 21.25
CA SER A 74 -14.05 13.96 22.43
C SER A 74 -14.87 15.16 21.96
N SER A 75 -15.07 16.14 22.84
CA SER A 75 -15.64 17.44 22.47
C SER A 75 -14.70 18.58 22.86
N SER A 76 -14.80 19.70 22.17
CA SER A 76 -14.11 20.95 22.55
C SER A 76 -15.06 21.85 23.31
N PRO A 77 -14.62 22.52 24.38
CA PRO A 77 -15.45 23.50 25.11
C PRO A 77 -15.61 24.83 24.36
N VAL A 78 -14.91 24.98 23.23
CA VAL A 78 -15.01 26.15 22.36
C VAL A 78 -15.20 25.68 20.92
N GLU A 79 -15.80 26.52 20.10
CA GLU A 79 -15.94 26.24 18.68
C GLU A 79 -14.56 26.12 18.01
N LEU A 80 -14.41 25.14 17.16
CA LEU A 80 -13.24 24.98 16.28
C LEU A 80 -13.63 25.43 14.87
N GLY A 81 -13.22 26.63 14.48
CA GLY A 81 -13.50 27.14 13.14
C GLY A 81 -13.01 26.22 12.03
N ALA A 82 -13.55 26.36 10.83
CA ALA A 82 -13.09 25.59 9.67
C ALA A 82 -11.58 25.76 9.44
N GLY A 83 -10.87 24.68 9.19
CA GLY A 83 -9.43 24.68 8.96
C GLY A 83 -8.55 24.82 10.21
N SER A 84 -9.14 25.02 11.38
CA SER A 84 -8.38 25.28 12.62
C SER A 84 -7.84 24.00 13.29
N MET A 85 -8.40 22.84 12.98
CA MET A 85 -8.01 21.55 13.57
C MET A 85 -7.27 20.70 12.53
N LYS A 86 -6.04 20.28 12.86
CA LYS A 86 -5.19 19.42 12.00
C LYS A 86 -4.88 18.12 12.73
N PRO A 87 -5.51 17.00 12.34
CA PRO A 87 -5.27 15.70 12.93
C PRO A 87 -4.09 14.97 12.27
N SER A 88 -3.37 14.19 13.06
CA SER A 88 -2.37 13.22 12.63
C SER A 88 -2.35 12.05 13.61
N ALA A 89 -1.91 10.88 13.16
CA ALA A 89 -1.78 9.72 14.04
C ALA A 89 -0.58 8.87 13.67
N THR A 90 -0.25 7.93 14.54
CA THR A 90 0.69 6.85 14.28
C THR A 90 -0.05 5.52 14.23
N ILE A 91 0.41 4.62 13.39
CA ILE A 91 -0.02 3.23 13.33
C ILE A 91 1.20 2.38 13.70
N LYS A 92 1.07 1.50 14.68
CA LYS A 92 2.12 0.56 15.07
C LYS A 92 2.13 -0.60 14.09
N LEU A 93 3.32 -0.93 13.60
CA LEU A 93 3.56 -2.09 12.74
C LEU A 93 4.01 -3.28 13.58
N GLY A 94 3.56 -4.48 13.19
CA GLY A 94 3.97 -5.73 13.81
C GLY A 94 4.04 -6.87 12.79
N GLY A 95 4.49 -8.03 13.23
CA GLY A 95 4.67 -9.19 12.35
C GLY A 95 6.00 -9.15 11.60
N ALA A 96 5.96 -9.32 10.27
CA ALA A 96 7.18 -9.33 9.44
C ALA A 96 7.90 -7.98 9.40
N ASP A 97 7.20 -6.87 9.66
CA ASP A 97 7.77 -5.54 9.79
C ASP A 97 7.51 -4.97 11.18
N SER A 98 8.22 -3.91 11.56
CA SER A 98 8.13 -3.27 12.87
C SER A 98 8.33 -1.76 12.78
N GLY A 99 7.95 -1.05 13.84
CA GLY A 99 8.06 0.40 13.92
C GLY A 99 6.71 1.09 13.85
N THR A 100 6.69 2.31 13.33
CA THR A 100 5.48 3.12 13.24
C THR A 100 5.34 3.72 11.84
N LEU A 101 4.09 3.84 11.38
CA LEU A 101 3.69 4.56 10.19
C LEU A 101 2.97 5.84 10.61
N ALA A 102 3.45 6.99 10.18
CA ALA A 102 2.74 8.25 10.35
C ALA A 102 1.62 8.38 9.31
N VAL A 103 0.44 8.80 9.78
CA VAL A 103 -0.72 9.11 8.95
C VAL A 103 -1.22 10.51 9.24
N THR A 104 -1.62 11.24 8.21
CA THR A 104 -2.11 12.61 8.30
C THR A 104 -3.38 12.77 7.48
N GLY A 105 -4.20 13.75 7.84
CA GLY A 105 -5.43 14.05 7.12
C GLY A 105 -5.65 15.55 6.93
N PRO A 106 -6.68 15.92 6.17
CA PRO A 106 -7.04 17.32 5.99
C PRO A 106 -7.50 17.92 7.33
N ALA A 107 -7.39 19.22 7.43
CA ALA A 107 -8.03 19.97 8.51
C ALA A 107 -9.57 19.81 8.44
N ASN A 108 -10.28 20.14 9.54
CA ASN A 108 -11.73 20.15 9.53
C ASN A 108 -12.28 21.08 8.45
N GLN A 109 -13.19 20.56 7.62
CA GLN A 109 -13.75 21.32 6.47
C GLN A 109 -14.79 22.35 6.92
N ALA A 110 -15.53 22.06 7.99
CA ALA A 110 -16.54 22.93 8.56
C ALA A 110 -16.20 23.25 10.03
N ALA A 111 -16.77 24.31 10.56
CA ALA A 111 -16.69 24.60 11.98
C ALA A 111 -17.32 23.45 12.79
N ILE A 112 -16.70 23.14 13.93
CA ILE A 112 -17.17 22.17 14.90
C ILE A 112 -17.68 22.95 16.09
N PRO A 113 -19.00 22.97 16.36
CA PRO A 113 -19.55 23.73 17.47
C PRO A 113 -18.99 23.27 18.82
N GLU A 114 -19.04 24.18 19.79
CA GLU A 114 -18.64 23.84 21.17
C GLU A 114 -19.47 22.64 21.70
N ASN A 115 -18.85 21.86 22.57
CA ASN A 115 -19.47 20.71 23.25
C ASN A 115 -20.04 19.61 22.30
N THR A 116 -19.71 19.66 21.00
CA THR A 116 -20.08 18.61 20.06
C THR A 116 -18.92 17.62 19.87
N PRO A 117 -19.19 16.34 19.55
CA PRO A 117 -18.14 15.37 19.28
C PRO A 117 -17.26 15.78 18.10
N ILE A 118 -15.94 15.78 18.31
CA ILE A 118 -14.96 16.09 17.29
C ILE A 118 -14.84 14.88 16.35
N LYS A 119 -15.30 15.02 15.12
CA LYS A 119 -15.09 14.03 14.05
C LYS A 119 -13.68 14.20 13.47
N ILE A 120 -12.91 13.12 13.46
CA ILE A 120 -11.61 13.07 12.81
C ILE A 120 -11.83 12.62 11.36
N ASN A 121 -11.34 13.41 10.41
CA ASN A 121 -11.29 13.00 9.01
C ASN A 121 -10.34 11.82 8.83
N ASP A 122 -10.53 11.05 7.77
CA ASP A 122 -9.64 9.95 7.42
C ASP A 122 -8.20 10.41 7.32
N LEU A 123 -7.32 9.71 8.03
CA LEU A 123 -5.88 9.95 7.98
C LEU A 123 -5.25 8.91 7.08
N SER A 124 -4.31 9.31 6.23
CA SER A 124 -3.63 8.38 5.33
C SER A 124 -2.12 8.57 5.34
N GLY A 125 -1.43 7.48 5.01
CA GLY A 125 0.01 7.43 4.83
C GLY A 125 0.40 6.33 3.85
N THR A 126 1.62 6.37 3.37
CA THR A 126 2.16 5.34 2.47
C THR A 126 3.03 4.39 3.25
N TYR A 127 2.72 3.11 3.17
CA TYR A 127 3.52 2.02 3.72
C TYR A 127 4.25 1.30 2.59
N THR A 128 5.56 1.19 2.71
CA THR A 128 6.40 0.41 1.78
C THR A 128 6.98 -0.79 2.54
N PRO A 129 6.62 -2.04 2.16
CA PRO A 129 7.10 -3.23 2.82
C PRO A 129 8.62 -3.36 2.72
N LYS A 130 9.29 -3.57 3.86
CA LYS A 130 10.72 -3.84 3.92
C LYS A 130 11.03 -5.34 3.89
N LYS A 131 10.07 -6.16 4.31
CA LYS A 131 10.16 -7.62 4.36
C LYS A 131 8.90 -8.25 3.80
N THR A 132 9.04 -9.43 3.20
CA THR A 132 7.91 -10.25 2.78
C THR A 132 7.31 -10.97 3.97
N GLY A 133 5.99 -11.02 4.06
CA GLY A 133 5.27 -11.73 5.12
C GLY A 133 4.00 -11.01 5.59
N LYS A 134 3.43 -11.50 6.68
CA LYS A 134 2.28 -10.88 7.34
C LYS A 134 2.70 -9.67 8.14
N VAL A 135 2.07 -8.50 7.85
CA VAL A 135 2.26 -7.27 8.62
C VAL A 135 0.93 -6.85 9.21
N THR A 136 0.96 -6.51 10.49
CA THR A 136 -0.21 -6.03 11.23
C THR A 136 -0.12 -4.53 11.47
N PHE A 137 -1.27 -3.88 11.48
CA PHE A 137 -1.41 -2.43 11.67
C PHE A 137 -2.36 -2.17 12.83
N THR A 138 -1.81 -1.59 13.90
CA THR A 138 -2.53 -1.32 15.14
C THR A 138 -2.59 0.19 15.38
N ALA A 139 -3.76 0.70 15.77
CA ALA A 139 -3.93 2.11 16.10
C ALA A 139 -2.98 2.55 17.21
N GLY A 140 -2.27 3.65 16.98
CA GLY A 140 -1.34 4.27 17.94
C GLY A 140 -1.84 5.63 18.43
N ILE A 141 -0.90 6.55 18.65
CA ILE A 141 -1.16 7.88 19.18
C ILE A 141 -1.89 8.74 18.16
N LEU A 142 -2.98 9.39 18.57
CA LEU A 142 -3.63 10.47 17.82
C LEU A 142 -3.14 11.82 18.35
N THR A 143 -2.75 12.71 17.45
CA THR A 143 -2.36 14.09 17.78
C THR A 143 -3.28 15.06 17.04
N ILE A 144 -3.86 15.99 17.76
CA ILE A 144 -4.73 17.04 17.23
C ILE A 144 -4.08 18.39 17.53
N LYS A 145 -3.76 19.15 16.50
CA LYS A 145 -3.31 20.54 16.62
C LYS A 145 -4.49 21.45 16.31
N ALA A 146 -4.89 22.28 17.28
CA ALA A 146 -5.99 23.22 17.12
C ALA A 146 -5.75 24.45 17.99
N LEU A 147 -6.11 25.65 17.49
CA LEU A 147 -6.04 26.91 18.24
C LEU A 147 -4.66 27.17 18.89
N GLY A 148 -3.57 26.83 18.18
CA GLY A 148 -2.20 26.99 18.70
C GLY A 148 -1.79 25.96 19.75
N THR A 149 -2.66 25.03 20.13
CA THR A 149 -2.41 23.98 21.11
C THR A 149 -2.26 22.59 20.49
N THR A 150 -1.68 21.67 21.25
CA THR A 150 -1.56 20.26 20.85
C THR A 150 -2.23 19.38 21.88
N THR A 151 -3.18 18.59 21.43
CA THR A 151 -3.78 17.51 22.20
C THR A 151 -3.19 16.17 21.77
N THR A 152 -2.70 15.38 22.71
CA THR A 152 -2.15 14.05 22.45
C THR A 152 -3.05 12.99 23.11
N CYS A 153 -3.55 12.08 22.30
CA CYS A 153 -4.41 10.98 22.74
C CYS A 153 -3.66 9.66 22.63
N THR A 154 -3.42 9.01 23.75
CA THR A 154 -2.68 7.73 23.82
C THR A 154 -3.65 6.59 24.08
N PRO A 155 -3.55 5.46 23.37
CA PRO A 155 -4.29 4.25 23.70
C PRO A 155 -3.96 3.77 25.13
N THR A 156 -4.97 3.51 25.95
CA THR A 156 -4.82 3.00 27.32
C THR A 156 -5.14 1.52 27.44
N ASN A 157 -5.85 0.97 26.46
CA ASN A 157 -5.95 -0.47 26.27
C ASN A 157 -4.81 -0.96 25.35
N SER A 158 -4.67 -2.26 25.21
CA SER A 158 -3.78 -2.88 24.21
C SER A 158 -4.65 -3.33 23.03
N PRO A 159 -5.02 -2.41 22.12
CA PRO A 159 -5.89 -2.78 21.00
C PRO A 159 -5.19 -3.80 20.12
N GLY A 160 -5.96 -4.75 19.60
CA GLY A 160 -5.50 -5.65 18.55
C GLY A 160 -5.22 -4.90 17.23
N PRO A 161 -4.66 -5.60 16.23
CA PRO A 161 -4.51 -5.04 14.90
C PRO A 161 -5.87 -4.86 14.24
N SER A 162 -6.10 -3.66 13.70
CA SER A 162 -7.29 -3.37 12.86
C SER A 162 -7.11 -3.83 11.40
N LEU A 163 -5.88 -4.03 10.95
CA LEU A 163 -5.58 -4.51 9.60
C LEU A 163 -4.43 -5.51 9.64
N THR A 164 -4.55 -6.58 8.85
CA THR A 164 -3.46 -7.50 8.54
C THR A 164 -3.31 -7.62 7.03
N LEU A 165 -2.10 -7.44 6.52
CA LEU A 165 -1.74 -7.58 5.11
C LEU A 165 -0.68 -8.64 4.92
N ASP A 166 -0.84 -9.48 3.90
CA ASP A 166 0.24 -10.28 3.34
C ASP A 166 0.98 -9.42 2.31
N VAL A 167 2.22 -9.07 2.60
CA VAL A 167 3.01 -8.15 1.77
C VAL A 167 4.23 -8.84 1.17
N THR A 168 4.66 -8.35 0.02
CA THR A 168 5.94 -8.72 -0.59
C THR A 168 6.88 -7.52 -0.47
N ALA A 169 8.11 -7.75 -0.01
CA ALA A 169 9.13 -6.70 0.04
C ALA A 169 9.28 -6.03 -1.32
N SER A 170 9.33 -4.71 -1.32
CA SER A 170 9.74 -3.97 -2.51
C SER A 170 11.21 -4.27 -2.77
N SER A 171 11.52 -4.92 -3.88
CA SER A 171 12.88 -5.10 -4.35
C SER A 171 13.47 -3.73 -4.70
N GLY A 172 13.95 -3.02 -3.69
CA GLY A 172 14.91 -1.94 -3.90
C GLY A 172 16.17 -2.60 -4.45
N GLY A 173 16.51 -2.33 -5.70
CA GLY A 173 17.68 -2.84 -6.34
C GLY A 173 18.94 -2.46 -5.55
N ASN A 174 19.33 -3.33 -4.65
CA ASN A 174 20.68 -3.39 -4.15
C ASN A 174 21.32 -4.63 -4.82
N SER A 175 21.81 -4.45 -6.04
CA SER A 175 22.74 -5.37 -6.67
C SER A 175 24.05 -5.29 -5.91
N GLY A 176 24.09 -5.86 -4.71
CA GLY A 176 25.29 -6.22 -4.00
C GLY A 176 25.93 -7.38 -4.75
N GLY A 177 26.90 -7.07 -5.60
CA GLY A 177 27.69 -8.06 -6.31
C GLY A 177 28.34 -9.03 -5.32
N SER A 178 27.96 -10.30 -5.40
CA SER A 178 28.71 -11.43 -4.81
C SER A 178 30.02 -11.49 -5.53
N GLY A 179 31.09 -10.94 -4.92
CA GLY A 179 32.47 -11.13 -5.29
C GLY A 179 32.85 -12.59 -5.10
N GLY A 180 32.95 -13.32 -6.20
CA GLY A 180 33.55 -14.66 -6.22
C GLY A 180 35.02 -14.58 -5.86
N SER A 181 35.44 -15.31 -4.84
CA SER A 181 36.80 -15.61 -4.50
C SER A 181 37.45 -16.44 -5.62
N GLY A 182 38.30 -15.81 -6.41
CA GLY A 182 39.24 -16.48 -7.31
C GLY A 182 40.62 -16.35 -6.75
N SER A 183 41.18 -17.52 -6.35
CA SER A 183 42.56 -17.71 -5.86
C SER A 183 43.52 -17.76 -7.03
N GLY A 184 44.72 -17.12 -6.88
CA GLY A 184 45.92 -17.55 -7.52
C GLY A 184 46.59 -16.63 -8.54
N GLY A 185 47.85 -16.26 -8.30
CA GLY A 185 48.79 -15.92 -9.32
C GLY A 185 49.71 -14.74 -9.01
N SER A 186 50.92 -15.07 -8.49
CA SER A 186 52.03 -14.15 -8.30
C SER A 186 52.57 -13.61 -9.63
N GLY A 187 53.10 -12.36 -9.64
CA GLY A 187 53.86 -11.83 -10.77
C GLY A 187 54.10 -10.32 -10.69
N ASP A 188 55.15 -10.00 -10.10
CA ASP A 188 56.25 -9.03 -10.18
C ASP A 188 56.14 -7.76 -11.08
N SER A 189 56.68 -6.67 -10.47
CA SER A 189 57.40 -5.51 -11.03
C SER A 189 56.67 -4.38 -11.78
N GLY A 190 56.72 -3.21 -11.18
CA GLY A 190 57.32 -1.99 -11.73
C GLY A 190 56.41 -0.99 -12.41
N GLY A 191 56.44 0.26 -11.89
CA GLY A 191 56.17 1.42 -12.72
C GLY A 191 55.26 2.53 -12.15
N SER A 192 55.87 3.58 -11.71
CA SER A 192 55.30 4.89 -11.34
C SER A 192 54.39 5.50 -12.40
N GLY A 193 53.36 6.17 -11.96
CA GLY A 193 52.61 7.13 -12.79
C GLY A 193 51.26 7.48 -12.21
N GLY A 194 51.17 8.61 -11.49
CA GLY A 194 49.90 9.12 -11.01
C GLY A 194 48.98 9.61 -12.13
N ALA A 195 47.76 9.18 -12.09
CA ALA A 195 46.65 9.88 -12.75
C ALA A 195 45.39 9.72 -11.89
N LEU A 196 44.80 10.88 -11.55
CA LEU A 196 43.53 10.99 -10.83
C LEU A 196 42.41 10.43 -11.71
N PRO A 197 41.38 9.77 -11.12
CA PRO A 197 40.20 9.39 -11.87
C PRO A 197 39.37 10.62 -12.16
N GLN A 198 39.13 10.84 -13.43
CA GLN A 198 38.26 11.86 -13.97
C GLN A 198 36.79 11.45 -13.76
N THR A 199 36.06 12.19 -12.95
CA THR A 199 34.61 12.09 -12.83
C THR A 199 33.99 12.96 -13.94
N GLY A 200 33.46 12.32 -14.97
CA GLY A 200 32.63 12.96 -15.98
C GLY A 200 31.45 12.04 -16.31
N PRO A 201 30.24 12.57 -16.42
CA PRO A 201 29.08 11.82 -16.88
C PRO A 201 29.06 11.81 -18.42
N GLU A 202 29.37 10.70 -19.03
CA GLU A 202 29.22 10.54 -20.48
C GLU A 202 28.33 9.33 -20.77
N ASP A 203 27.16 9.64 -21.32
CA ASP A 203 26.36 8.93 -22.32
C ASP A 203 26.38 7.40 -22.41
N SER A 204 25.39 6.78 -21.77
CA SER A 204 24.87 5.50 -22.26
C SER A 204 23.36 5.35 -21.93
N ALA A 205 22.57 6.26 -22.47
CA ALA A 205 21.11 6.18 -22.40
C ALA A 205 20.55 6.11 -23.82
N ILE A 206 20.85 5.07 -24.60
CA ILE A 206 20.06 4.69 -25.78
C ILE A 206 20.35 3.22 -26.08
N ALA A 207 19.51 2.33 -25.60
CA ALA A 207 19.16 1.04 -26.22
C ALA A 207 18.43 0.12 -25.24
N LEU A 208 17.15 0.34 -24.98
CA LEU A 208 16.20 -0.69 -24.49
C LEU A 208 14.76 -0.14 -24.53
N GLY A 209 14.33 0.27 -25.69
CA GLY A 209 13.00 0.85 -25.89
C GLY A 209 12.27 0.34 -27.12
N THR A 210 12.32 -0.95 -27.46
CA THR A 210 11.47 -1.47 -28.55
C THR A 210 11.25 -2.98 -28.43
N LEU A 211 10.56 -3.46 -27.39
CA LEU A 211 9.97 -4.82 -27.38
C LEU A 211 8.86 -4.94 -26.31
N GLY A 212 7.83 -4.10 -26.35
CA GLY A 212 6.73 -4.17 -25.40
C GLY A 212 5.36 -3.71 -25.91
N GLY A 213 5.24 -3.39 -27.21
CA GLY A 213 4.08 -2.65 -27.71
C GLY A 213 3.01 -3.43 -28.50
N THR A 214 3.02 -4.73 -28.62
CA THR A 214 2.13 -5.41 -29.58
C THR A 214 1.18 -6.49 -29.04
N VAL A 215 0.93 -6.60 -27.73
CA VAL A 215 0.03 -7.64 -27.19
C VAL A 215 -1.31 -7.11 -26.66
N LEU A 216 -1.56 -5.81 -26.59
CA LEU A 216 -2.77 -5.27 -25.95
C LEU A 216 -3.95 -4.94 -26.89
N LEU A 217 -3.89 -5.19 -28.19
CA LEU A 217 -4.99 -4.84 -29.11
C LEU A 217 -5.88 -6.00 -29.58
N ALA A 218 -5.60 -7.26 -29.20
CA ALA A 218 -6.40 -8.40 -29.62
C ALA A 218 -7.53 -8.79 -28.66
N GLY A 219 -7.60 -8.22 -27.43
CA GLY A 219 -8.58 -8.60 -26.42
C GLY A 219 -9.91 -7.85 -26.47
N ALA A 220 -9.97 -6.66 -27.03
CA ALA A 220 -11.16 -5.81 -26.95
C ALA A 220 -12.25 -6.12 -27.99
N ALA A 221 -11.95 -6.80 -29.08
CA ALA A 221 -12.93 -7.12 -30.13
C ALA A 221 -13.84 -8.31 -29.80
N GLY A 222 -13.42 -9.23 -28.93
CA GLY A 222 -14.17 -10.45 -28.60
C GLY A 222 -15.38 -10.21 -27.68
N VAL A 223 -15.29 -9.26 -26.78
CA VAL A 223 -16.34 -9.01 -25.76
C VAL A 223 -17.55 -8.28 -26.35
N LEU A 224 -17.33 -7.41 -27.31
CA LEU A 224 -18.41 -6.64 -27.95
C LEU A 224 -19.28 -7.50 -28.91
N TRP A 225 -18.77 -8.61 -29.40
CA TRP A 225 -19.55 -9.50 -30.29
C TRP A 225 -20.49 -10.42 -29.51
N LEU A 226 -20.14 -10.81 -28.29
CA LEU A 226 -20.96 -11.68 -27.45
C LEU A 226 -22.14 -10.94 -26.78
N THR A 227 -22.01 -9.66 -26.49
CA THR A 227 -23.10 -8.87 -25.86
C THR A 227 -24.20 -8.45 -26.83
N ARG A 228 -23.91 -8.43 -28.14
CA ARG A 228 -24.92 -8.07 -29.17
C ARG A 228 -25.88 -9.21 -29.51
N ARG A 229 -25.60 -10.46 -29.11
CA ARG A 229 -26.41 -11.63 -29.48
C ARG A 229 -27.54 -11.94 -28.52
N ASN A 230 -27.64 -11.29 -27.36
CA ASN A 230 -28.63 -11.56 -26.32
C ASN A 230 -29.65 -10.44 -26.10
N GLN A 231 -30.01 -9.68 -27.12
CA GLN A 231 -31.20 -8.83 -27.01
C GLN A 231 -32.42 -9.59 -27.55
N PRO A 232 -33.39 -9.98 -26.69
CA PRO A 232 -34.68 -10.52 -27.14
C PRO A 232 -35.50 -9.42 -27.80
N ARG A 233 -36.11 -9.78 -28.91
CA ARG A 233 -37.15 -8.97 -29.60
C ARG A 233 -38.45 -9.01 -28.82
#